data_93938f979f880bf4aebdae6dffa66557
#
_entry.id   93938f979f880bf4aebdae6dffa66557
#
_cell.length_a   1.000
_cell.length_b   1.000
_cell.length_c   1.000
_cell.angle_alpha   90.00
_cell.angle_beta   90.00
_cell.angle_gamma   90.00
#
_symmetry.space_group_name_H-M   'P 1'
#
loop_
_entity.id
_entity.type
_entity.pdbx_description
1 polymer ?
#
loop_
_entity_poly.entity_id
_entity_poly.type
_entity_poly.pdbx_seq_one_letter_code
_entity_poly.pdbx_strand_id
1 'polypeptide(L)'
;MNTLDVNTAIFFGIDAHLTTHTVLAINRFEEQKGMLTFDNTKDGIATFLSWLPTIETNTEKVIIGLEGGGNSRHGLIATLLKEYHHIYEVNPLYTKQRRTFGTKADKSDPRDAKLIAEVLTRKLSELPKITQHDLSSYMLVLKKTVWFYEQTTSQGVAVQNQLHQLRREFNLSLDKTEQKTLKLIIVELEKQLKSIRKTQQKCERQLTVLLEKQGENLTTIKGIKTILASKIVAHSGGIERFANLDSFIQYAGIAPREKSSGKTKRHSKSKTGSRRLNHAFYLAAMVQLRWNPKAKEYFEKKLKEGKTKKHALKCLMKRTACIAYGMLRSGEDYRG
;
A
#
# COMPACT_ATOMS: atom_id res chain seq x y z
N MET A 1 24.23 -7.12 -16.44
CA MET A 1 23.11 -6.21 -16.13
C MET A 1 23.59 -4.81 -16.39
N ASN A 2 23.09 -4.15 -17.45
CA ASN A 2 23.41 -2.76 -17.70
C ASN A 2 22.89 -1.92 -16.52
N THR A 3 23.80 -1.24 -15.84
CA THR A 3 23.43 -0.30 -14.78
C THR A 3 22.69 0.87 -15.42
N LEU A 4 21.47 1.13 -14.96
CA LEU A 4 20.67 2.27 -15.41
C LEU A 4 21.45 3.57 -15.22
N ASP A 5 21.82 4.23 -16.34
CA ASP A 5 22.47 5.54 -16.28
C ASP A 5 21.41 6.64 -16.10
N VAL A 6 21.20 7.03 -14.86
CA VAL A 6 20.24 8.08 -14.47
C VAL A 6 20.58 9.44 -15.07
N ASN A 7 21.83 9.68 -15.49
CA ASN A 7 22.25 10.99 -16.00
C ASN A 7 21.75 11.24 -17.42
N THR A 8 21.60 10.20 -18.21
CA THR A 8 21.13 10.28 -19.61
C THR A 8 19.66 9.84 -19.75
N ALA A 9 19.01 9.42 -18.67
CA ALA A 9 17.63 8.94 -18.66
C ALA A 9 16.60 10.08 -18.84
N ILE A 10 15.47 9.73 -19.43
CA ILE A 10 14.27 10.57 -19.50
C ILE A 10 13.22 10.03 -18.54
N PHE A 11 12.63 10.93 -17.75
CA PHE A 11 11.68 10.62 -16.69
C PHE A 11 10.28 11.01 -17.11
N PHE A 12 9.41 10.03 -17.23
CA PHE A 12 8.02 10.18 -17.63
C PHE A 12 7.13 10.08 -16.38
N GLY A 13 6.52 11.18 -15.97
CA GLY A 13 5.52 11.18 -14.91
C GLY A 13 4.13 11.06 -15.51
N ILE A 14 3.34 10.08 -15.09
CA ILE A 14 1.98 9.85 -15.57
C ILE A 14 1.00 10.10 -14.44
N ASP A 15 0.13 11.10 -14.62
CA ASP A 15 -1.06 11.30 -13.81
C ASP A 15 -2.23 10.53 -14.45
N ALA A 16 -2.63 9.43 -13.77
CA ALA A 16 -3.54 8.46 -14.32
C ALA A 16 -4.96 8.62 -13.76
N HIS A 17 -5.89 9.06 -14.59
CA HIS A 17 -7.31 9.18 -14.28
C HIS A 17 -8.16 8.05 -14.88
N LEU A 18 -9.46 8.07 -14.60
CA LEU A 18 -10.38 7.01 -15.03
C LEU A 18 -10.59 7.02 -16.55
N THR A 19 -10.69 8.20 -17.12
CA THR A 19 -11.01 8.43 -18.55
C THR A 19 -9.81 8.84 -19.37
N THR A 20 -8.90 9.62 -18.81
CA THR A 20 -7.73 10.17 -19.50
C THR A 20 -6.48 10.03 -18.66
N HIS A 21 -5.33 10.06 -19.30
CA HIS A 21 -4.02 10.11 -18.66
C HIS A 21 -3.23 11.28 -19.21
N THR A 22 -2.51 11.98 -18.33
CA THR A 22 -1.57 13.03 -18.73
C THR A 22 -0.16 12.61 -18.39
N VAL A 23 0.72 12.62 -19.39
CA VAL A 23 2.14 12.31 -19.24
C VAL A 23 2.99 13.54 -19.53
N LEU A 24 4.03 13.74 -18.74
CA LEU A 24 5.04 14.76 -18.96
C LEU A 24 6.44 14.15 -18.83
N ALA A 25 7.29 14.42 -19.82
CA ALA A 25 8.66 13.94 -19.89
C ALA A 25 9.64 15.06 -19.50
N ILE A 26 10.60 14.76 -18.62
CA ILE A 26 11.71 15.65 -18.26
C ILE A 26 13.04 14.91 -18.32
N ASN A 27 14.13 15.64 -18.50
CA ASN A 27 15.46 15.10 -18.29
C ASN A 27 15.89 15.21 -16.80
N ARG A 28 17.12 14.80 -16.48
CA ARG A 28 17.67 14.88 -15.13
C ARG A 28 17.71 16.32 -14.54
N PHE A 29 17.80 17.33 -15.39
CA PHE A 29 17.81 18.75 -14.99
C PHE A 29 16.41 19.33 -14.83
N GLU A 30 15.37 18.47 -14.88
CA GLU A 30 13.96 18.85 -14.80
C GLU A 30 13.47 19.73 -15.98
N GLU A 31 14.21 19.77 -17.09
CA GLU A 31 13.79 20.40 -18.33
C GLU A 31 12.77 19.54 -19.05
N GLN A 32 11.65 20.14 -19.45
CA GLN A 32 10.58 19.48 -20.17
C GLN A 32 11.01 19.08 -21.57
N LYS A 33 10.81 17.81 -21.93
CA LYS A 33 11.10 17.24 -23.25
C LYS A 33 9.85 16.98 -24.08
N GLY A 34 8.70 16.82 -23.42
CA GLY A 34 7.41 16.63 -24.08
C GLY A 34 6.26 16.48 -23.11
N MET A 35 5.05 16.55 -23.64
CA MET A 35 3.81 16.33 -22.89
C MET A 35 2.75 15.77 -23.84
N LEU A 36 1.95 14.83 -23.34
CA LEU A 36 0.82 14.25 -24.05
C LEU A 36 -0.33 13.99 -23.08
N THR A 37 -1.56 14.22 -23.54
CA THR A 37 -2.77 13.72 -22.86
C THR A 37 -3.44 12.73 -23.80
N PHE A 38 -3.84 11.56 -23.28
CA PHE A 38 -4.43 10.47 -24.05
C PHE A 38 -5.54 9.77 -23.27
N ASP A 39 -6.48 9.17 -23.99
CA ASP A 39 -7.61 8.48 -23.38
C ASP A 39 -7.20 7.14 -22.75
N ASN A 40 -7.87 6.76 -21.67
CA ASN A 40 -7.70 5.44 -21.05
C ASN A 40 -8.44 4.35 -21.85
N THR A 41 -8.11 4.24 -23.13
CA THR A 41 -8.61 3.26 -24.09
C THR A 41 -7.44 2.54 -24.76
N LYS A 42 -7.73 1.45 -25.50
CA LYS A 42 -6.69 0.74 -26.25
C LYS A 42 -6.00 1.66 -27.25
N ASP A 43 -6.77 2.48 -27.96
CA ASP A 43 -6.26 3.41 -28.97
C ASP A 43 -5.48 4.58 -28.36
N GLY A 44 -5.96 5.12 -27.22
CA GLY A 44 -5.22 6.12 -26.50
C GLY A 44 -3.88 5.61 -25.94
N ILE A 45 -3.84 4.38 -25.43
CA ILE A 45 -2.59 3.74 -24.98
C ILE A 45 -1.67 3.50 -26.20
N ALA A 46 -2.18 3.08 -27.35
CA ALA A 46 -1.40 2.93 -28.58
C ALA A 46 -0.80 4.28 -29.04
N THR A 47 -1.58 5.37 -28.97
CA THR A 47 -1.10 6.73 -29.23
C THR A 47 0.05 7.11 -28.29
N PHE A 48 -0.05 6.81 -27.02
CA PHE A 48 1.03 7.06 -26.07
C PHE A 48 2.29 6.25 -26.38
N LEU A 49 2.14 4.95 -26.70
CA LEU A 49 3.27 4.09 -27.07
C LEU A 49 3.98 4.56 -28.35
N SER A 50 3.25 5.08 -29.34
CA SER A 50 3.85 5.64 -30.56
C SER A 50 4.52 7.00 -30.31
N TRP A 51 4.04 7.77 -29.34
CA TRP A 51 4.64 9.05 -28.96
C TRP A 51 5.92 8.89 -28.14
N LEU A 52 6.01 7.89 -27.28
CA LEU A 52 7.12 7.69 -26.33
C LEU A 52 8.49 7.62 -27.03
N PRO A 53 8.67 6.84 -28.15
CA PRO A 53 9.92 6.79 -28.90
C PRO A 53 10.30 8.12 -29.58
N THR A 54 9.38 9.05 -29.79
CA THR A 54 9.70 10.39 -30.33
C THR A 54 10.48 11.24 -29.34
N ILE A 55 10.42 10.90 -28.05
CA ILE A 55 11.15 11.57 -26.97
C ILE A 55 12.43 10.84 -26.63
N GLU A 56 12.40 9.50 -26.50
CA GLU A 56 13.56 8.65 -26.22
C GLU A 56 13.37 7.27 -26.88
N THR A 57 14.27 6.94 -27.78
CA THR A 57 14.23 5.67 -28.56
C THR A 57 14.78 4.49 -27.78
N ASN A 58 15.72 4.74 -26.84
CA ASN A 58 16.31 3.69 -26.04
C ASN A 58 15.44 3.38 -24.81
N THR A 59 14.76 2.24 -24.83
CA THR A 59 13.87 1.80 -23.75
C THR A 59 14.55 1.67 -22.38
N GLU A 60 15.85 1.39 -22.36
CA GLU A 60 16.65 1.32 -21.11
C GLU A 60 16.87 2.71 -20.45
N LYS A 61 16.71 3.79 -21.22
CA LYS A 61 16.79 5.16 -20.72
C LYS A 61 15.43 5.74 -20.32
N VAL A 62 14.35 5.00 -20.56
CA VAL A 62 12.98 5.42 -20.23
C VAL A 62 12.65 5.01 -18.81
N ILE A 63 12.40 6.00 -17.93
CA ILE A 63 11.97 5.79 -16.55
C ILE A 63 10.56 6.34 -16.39
N ILE A 64 9.60 5.47 -16.06
CA ILE A 64 8.19 5.82 -15.95
C ILE A 64 7.73 5.77 -14.50
N GLY A 65 7.05 6.82 -14.05
CA GLY A 65 6.40 6.86 -12.74
C GLY A 65 4.89 7.06 -12.85
N LEU A 66 4.14 6.30 -12.06
CA LEU A 66 2.70 6.48 -11.94
C LEU A 66 2.35 6.71 -10.47
N GLU A 67 1.44 7.65 -10.20
CA GLU A 67 0.95 7.86 -8.84
C GLU A 67 0.18 6.63 -8.35
N GLY A 68 0.46 6.19 -7.10
CA GLY A 68 -0.13 4.99 -6.50
C GLY A 68 -1.62 5.15 -6.23
N GLY A 69 -2.40 4.16 -6.63
CA GLY A 69 -3.83 4.01 -6.29
C GLY A 69 -4.75 3.88 -7.51
N GLY A 70 -5.71 2.97 -7.41
CA GLY A 70 -6.79 2.78 -8.37
C GLY A 70 -6.57 1.71 -9.45
N ASN A 71 -7.69 1.22 -9.99
CA ASN A 71 -7.73 0.19 -11.04
C ASN A 71 -7.58 0.78 -12.46
N SER A 72 -7.65 2.10 -12.61
CA SER A 72 -7.64 2.82 -13.90
C SER A 72 -6.36 2.63 -14.71
N ARG A 73 -5.27 2.28 -14.06
CA ARG A 73 -3.94 2.15 -14.67
C ARG A 73 -3.51 0.73 -15.04
N HIS A 74 -4.34 -0.31 -14.74
CA HIS A 74 -3.94 -1.70 -14.97
C HIS A 74 -3.65 -2.01 -16.44
N GLY A 75 -4.51 -1.57 -17.35
CA GLY A 75 -4.31 -1.76 -18.78
C GLY A 75 -3.04 -1.09 -19.29
N LEU A 76 -2.80 0.15 -18.88
CA LEU A 76 -1.60 0.92 -19.22
C LEU A 76 -0.33 0.22 -18.71
N ILE A 77 -0.29 -0.16 -17.42
CA ILE A 77 0.87 -0.84 -16.82
C ILE A 77 1.14 -2.19 -17.52
N ALA A 78 0.08 -2.97 -17.79
CA ALA A 78 0.21 -4.26 -18.46
C ALA A 78 0.82 -4.12 -19.86
N THR A 79 0.50 -3.04 -20.56
CA THR A 79 1.06 -2.76 -21.87
C THR A 79 2.49 -2.25 -21.78
N LEU A 80 2.76 -1.30 -20.86
CA LEU A 80 4.11 -0.77 -20.67
C LEU A 80 5.13 -1.82 -20.25
N LEU A 81 4.77 -2.76 -19.38
CA LEU A 81 5.68 -3.82 -18.90
C LEU A 81 6.11 -4.81 -19.99
N LYS A 82 5.53 -4.77 -21.19
CA LYS A 82 5.97 -5.59 -22.34
C LYS A 82 7.28 -5.07 -22.94
N GLU A 83 7.52 -3.77 -22.86
CA GLU A 83 8.62 -3.10 -23.57
C GLU A 83 9.53 -2.30 -22.63
N TYR A 84 9.00 -1.83 -21.48
CA TYR A 84 9.72 -0.96 -20.57
C TYR A 84 9.97 -1.64 -19.23
N HIS A 85 11.20 -1.53 -18.74
CA HIS A 85 11.65 -2.23 -17.52
C HIS A 85 11.72 -1.35 -16.29
N HIS A 86 11.74 -0.01 -16.45
CA HIS A 86 11.92 0.95 -15.35
C HIS A 86 10.62 1.69 -15.03
N ILE A 87 9.64 0.96 -14.49
CA ILE A 87 8.33 1.50 -14.09
C ILE A 87 8.23 1.51 -12.57
N TYR A 88 7.86 2.66 -11.99
CA TYR A 88 7.86 2.87 -10.55
C TYR A 88 6.52 3.40 -10.04
N GLU A 89 6.16 2.99 -8.82
CA GLU A 89 5.01 3.53 -8.10
C GLU A 89 5.42 4.74 -7.26
N VAL A 90 4.81 5.89 -7.54
CA VAL A 90 5.03 7.13 -6.79
C VAL A 90 3.95 7.32 -5.74
N ASN A 91 4.36 7.55 -4.49
CA ASN A 91 3.42 7.79 -3.41
C ASN A 91 2.82 9.20 -3.53
N PRO A 92 1.46 9.37 -3.49
CA PRO A 92 0.77 10.67 -3.55
C PRO A 92 1.27 11.70 -2.54
N LEU A 93 1.88 11.28 -1.45
CA LEU A 93 2.43 12.20 -0.46
C LEU A 93 3.72 12.90 -0.92
N TYR A 94 4.49 12.27 -1.81
CA TYR A 94 5.68 12.92 -2.37
C TYR A 94 5.28 14.05 -3.32
N THR A 95 4.31 13.83 -4.20
CA THR A 95 3.77 14.86 -5.09
C THR A 95 3.10 15.98 -4.31
N LYS A 96 2.29 15.64 -3.28
CA LYS A 96 1.67 16.63 -2.39
C LYS A 96 2.71 17.50 -1.66
N GLN A 97 3.78 16.92 -1.13
CA GLN A 97 4.85 17.66 -0.46
C GLN A 97 5.53 18.65 -1.41
N ARG A 98 5.79 18.25 -2.65
CA ARG A 98 6.40 19.14 -3.65
C ARG A 98 5.45 20.26 -4.07
N ARG A 99 4.17 20.00 -4.19
CA ARG A 99 3.16 21.03 -4.52
C ARG A 99 3.12 22.16 -3.49
N THR A 100 3.34 21.86 -2.20
CA THR A 100 3.34 22.85 -1.13
C THR A 100 4.60 23.73 -1.09
N PHE A 101 5.68 23.35 -1.75
CA PHE A 101 6.91 24.16 -1.85
C PHE A 101 6.91 25.14 -3.04
N GLY A 102 5.87 25.13 -3.89
CA GLY A 102 5.75 26.03 -5.04
C GLY A 102 4.89 27.26 -4.73
N THR A 103 5.18 28.39 -5.39
CA THR A 103 4.45 29.65 -5.25
C THR A 103 3.01 29.64 -5.80
N LYS A 104 2.62 28.61 -6.55
CA LYS A 104 1.27 28.41 -7.09
C LYS A 104 0.67 27.11 -6.57
N ALA A 105 -0.45 27.22 -5.85
CA ALA A 105 -1.17 26.06 -5.29
C ALA A 105 -2.13 25.38 -6.29
N ASP A 106 -2.16 25.84 -7.57
CA ASP A 106 -3.11 25.38 -8.57
C ASP A 106 -2.90 23.88 -8.90
N LYS A 107 -3.99 23.14 -8.91
CA LYS A 107 -4.03 21.75 -9.30
C LYS A 107 -4.37 21.67 -10.78
N SER A 108 -3.47 21.06 -11.58
CA SER A 108 -3.72 20.70 -12.97
C SER A 108 -3.00 19.40 -13.30
N ASP A 109 -3.58 18.60 -14.20
CA ASP A 109 -3.04 17.30 -14.59
C ASP A 109 -1.61 17.38 -15.16
N PRO A 110 -1.24 18.39 -16.00
CA PRO A 110 0.15 18.56 -16.43
C PRO A 110 1.12 18.84 -15.29
N ARG A 111 0.69 19.60 -14.28
CA ARG A 111 1.53 19.87 -13.11
C ARG A 111 1.70 18.61 -12.25
N ASP A 112 0.64 17.83 -12.09
CA ASP A 112 0.69 16.60 -11.31
C ASP A 112 1.59 15.57 -12.03
N ALA A 113 1.51 15.43 -13.34
CA ALA A 113 2.42 14.62 -14.14
C ALA A 113 3.90 15.10 -13.99
N LYS A 114 4.14 16.42 -14.04
CA LYS A 114 5.47 16.98 -13.81
C LYS A 114 6.01 16.65 -12.42
N LEU A 115 5.19 16.81 -11.37
CA LEU A 115 5.60 16.49 -9.99
C LEU A 115 5.95 15.01 -9.82
N ILE A 116 5.24 14.10 -10.51
CA ILE A 116 5.58 12.68 -10.53
C ILE A 116 6.95 12.45 -11.17
N ALA A 117 7.21 13.06 -12.33
CA ALA A 117 8.51 12.98 -13.01
C ALA A 117 9.66 13.53 -12.15
N GLU A 118 9.46 14.67 -11.49
CA GLU A 118 10.43 15.26 -10.56
C GLU A 118 10.69 14.38 -9.32
N VAL A 119 9.72 13.61 -8.82
CA VAL A 119 9.95 12.64 -7.75
C VAL A 119 10.86 11.51 -8.22
N LEU A 120 10.71 11.06 -9.47
CA LEU A 120 11.57 10.05 -10.06
C LEU A 120 13.03 10.51 -10.12
N THR A 121 13.33 11.76 -10.54
CA THR A 121 14.71 12.27 -10.64
C THR A 121 15.44 12.27 -9.30
N ARG A 122 14.72 12.46 -8.19
CA ARG A 122 15.30 12.68 -6.86
C ARG A 122 15.24 11.49 -5.92
N LYS A 123 14.28 10.56 -6.15
CA LYS A 123 13.96 9.52 -5.18
C LYS A 123 13.86 8.11 -5.77
N LEU A 124 14.43 7.90 -6.94
CA LEU A 124 14.27 6.64 -7.68
C LEU A 124 14.61 5.40 -6.83
N SER A 125 15.69 5.45 -6.05
CA SER A 125 16.13 4.33 -5.19
C SER A 125 15.19 4.03 -4.01
N GLU A 126 14.32 4.99 -3.65
CA GLU A 126 13.35 4.82 -2.56
C GLU A 126 11.99 4.29 -3.07
N LEU A 127 11.75 4.37 -4.39
CA LEU A 127 10.47 4.03 -4.98
C LEU A 127 10.37 2.53 -5.28
N PRO A 128 9.21 1.91 -5.02
CA PRO A 128 8.97 0.53 -5.40
C PRO A 128 8.81 0.42 -6.92
N LYS A 129 9.53 -0.53 -7.51
CA LYS A 129 9.42 -0.88 -8.93
C LYS A 129 8.10 -1.65 -9.16
N ILE A 130 7.43 -1.40 -10.27
CA ILE A 130 6.29 -2.21 -10.72
C ILE A 130 6.83 -3.34 -11.59
N THR A 131 6.43 -4.57 -11.32
CA THR A 131 6.94 -5.77 -11.99
C THR A 131 5.80 -6.59 -12.61
N GLN A 132 6.13 -7.56 -13.46
CA GLN A 132 5.15 -8.52 -14.01
C GLN A 132 4.43 -9.29 -12.89
N HIS A 133 5.10 -9.56 -11.77
CA HIS A 133 4.49 -10.22 -10.63
C HIS A 133 3.29 -9.43 -10.06
N ASP A 134 3.36 -8.09 -10.08
CA ASP A 134 2.25 -7.23 -9.62
C ASP A 134 0.97 -7.41 -10.44
N LEU A 135 1.10 -7.83 -11.70
CA LEU A 135 0.02 -8.11 -12.63
C LEU A 135 -0.30 -9.60 -12.75
N SER A 136 0.39 -10.47 -12.04
CA SER A 136 0.08 -11.89 -12.04
C SER A 136 -1.36 -12.14 -11.59
N SER A 137 -2.02 -13.14 -12.17
CA SER A 137 -3.39 -13.52 -11.78
C SER A 137 -3.48 -13.79 -10.28
N TYR A 138 -2.45 -14.41 -9.70
CA TYR A 138 -2.35 -14.62 -8.27
C TYR A 138 -2.41 -13.30 -7.50
N MET A 139 -1.52 -12.35 -7.79
CA MET A 139 -1.45 -11.07 -7.07
C MET A 139 -2.71 -10.24 -7.25
N LEU A 140 -3.31 -10.25 -8.43
CA LEU A 140 -4.58 -9.56 -8.69
C LEU A 140 -5.72 -10.15 -7.87
N VAL A 141 -5.86 -11.47 -7.84
CA VAL A 141 -6.90 -12.16 -7.06
C VAL A 141 -6.65 -11.95 -5.57
N LEU A 142 -5.40 -12.08 -5.09
CA LEU A 142 -5.03 -11.83 -3.70
C LEU A 142 -5.41 -10.41 -3.26
N LYS A 143 -5.00 -9.39 -4.02
CA LYS A 143 -5.31 -7.98 -3.73
C LYS A 143 -6.83 -7.72 -3.69
N LYS A 144 -7.59 -8.28 -4.62
CA LYS A 144 -9.05 -8.16 -4.69
C LYS A 144 -9.74 -8.84 -3.50
N THR A 145 -9.32 -10.06 -3.15
CA THR A 145 -9.90 -10.81 -2.02
C THR A 145 -9.58 -10.13 -0.68
N VAL A 146 -8.35 -9.64 -0.49
CA VAL A 146 -7.96 -8.86 0.70
C VAL A 146 -8.77 -7.57 0.79
N TRP A 147 -8.90 -6.82 -0.31
CA TRP A 147 -9.73 -5.62 -0.35
C TRP A 147 -11.18 -5.90 0.04
N PHE A 148 -11.77 -6.96 -0.53
CA PHE A 148 -13.16 -7.34 -0.23
C PHE A 148 -13.34 -7.76 1.23
N TYR A 149 -12.37 -8.52 1.78
CA TYR A 149 -12.34 -8.85 3.20
C TYR A 149 -12.27 -7.60 4.09
N GLU A 150 -11.48 -6.60 3.73
CA GLU A 150 -11.38 -5.34 4.47
C GLU A 150 -12.68 -4.53 4.41
N GLN A 151 -13.36 -4.50 3.25
CA GLN A 151 -14.66 -3.86 3.10
C GLN A 151 -15.73 -4.54 3.98
N THR A 152 -15.80 -5.86 3.93
CA THR A 152 -16.75 -6.61 4.78
C THR A 152 -16.45 -6.45 6.27
N THR A 153 -15.18 -6.29 6.65
CA THR A 153 -14.80 -6.00 8.04
C THR A 153 -15.33 -4.62 8.47
N SER A 154 -15.15 -3.60 7.64
CA SER A 154 -15.66 -2.25 7.93
C SER A 154 -17.19 -2.23 8.04
N GLN A 155 -17.88 -2.92 7.13
CA GLN A 155 -19.36 -3.08 7.18
C GLN A 155 -19.79 -3.79 8.46
N GLY A 156 -19.10 -4.87 8.85
CA GLY A 156 -19.40 -5.61 10.08
C GLY A 156 -19.26 -4.75 11.33
N VAL A 157 -18.22 -3.91 11.41
CA VAL A 157 -18.04 -2.96 12.51
C VAL A 157 -19.16 -1.92 12.54
N ALA A 158 -19.56 -1.38 11.38
CA ALA A 158 -20.67 -0.42 11.30
C ALA A 158 -21.98 -1.03 11.81
N VAL A 159 -22.32 -2.24 11.34
CA VAL A 159 -23.54 -2.96 11.80
C VAL A 159 -23.48 -3.27 13.29
N GLN A 160 -22.32 -3.67 13.83
CA GLN A 160 -22.16 -3.89 15.28
C GLN A 160 -22.41 -2.62 16.09
N ASN A 161 -21.87 -1.47 15.64
CA ASN A 161 -22.09 -0.19 16.33
C ASN A 161 -23.57 0.20 16.32
N GLN A 162 -24.27 0.02 15.19
CA GLN A 162 -25.71 0.23 15.08
C GLN A 162 -26.51 -0.67 16.04
N LEU A 163 -26.14 -1.97 16.08
CA LEU A 163 -26.76 -2.92 17.01
C LEU A 163 -26.55 -2.51 18.48
N HIS A 164 -25.35 -2.03 18.85
CA HIS A 164 -25.08 -1.55 20.20
C HIS A 164 -25.95 -0.34 20.58
N GLN A 165 -26.12 0.60 19.65
CA GLN A 165 -26.96 1.77 19.85
C GLN A 165 -28.43 1.36 20.01
N LEU A 166 -29.00 0.62 19.05
CA LEU A 166 -30.41 0.23 19.06
C LEU A 166 -30.79 -0.66 20.26
N ARG A 167 -29.89 -1.52 20.70
CA ARG A 167 -30.10 -2.31 21.93
C ARG A 167 -30.17 -1.43 23.18
N ARG A 168 -29.42 -0.34 23.26
CA ARG A 168 -29.53 0.65 24.35
C ARG A 168 -30.86 1.36 24.30
N GLU A 169 -31.28 1.82 23.12
CA GLU A 169 -32.56 2.47 22.90
C GLU A 169 -33.73 1.53 23.29
N PHE A 170 -33.68 0.28 22.83
CA PHE A 170 -34.68 -0.75 23.17
C PHE A 170 -34.81 -0.96 24.69
N ASN A 171 -33.69 -1.00 25.41
CA ASN A 171 -33.66 -1.19 26.86
C ASN A 171 -34.18 0.04 27.63
N LEU A 172 -34.12 1.23 27.05
CA LEU A 172 -34.57 2.48 27.67
C LEU A 172 -36.00 2.87 27.28
N SER A 173 -36.51 2.35 26.16
CA SER A 173 -37.85 2.69 25.67
C SER A 173 -38.93 2.12 26.58
N LEU A 174 -39.90 2.97 26.93
CA LEU A 174 -41.13 2.61 27.69
C LEU A 174 -42.33 2.38 26.78
N ASP A 175 -42.27 2.80 25.50
CA ASP A 175 -43.33 2.61 24.53
C ASP A 175 -43.22 1.24 23.85
N LYS A 176 -44.30 0.45 23.97
CA LYS A 176 -44.41 -0.89 23.37
C LYS A 176 -44.35 -0.88 21.85
N THR A 177 -44.84 0.18 21.19
CA THR A 177 -44.82 0.32 19.73
C THR A 177 -43.41 0.55 19.26
N GLU A 178 -42.68 1.46 19.93
CA GLU A 178 -41.27 1.71 19.68
C GLU A 178 -40.41 0.45 19.90
N GLN A 179 -40.60 -0.24 21.02
CA GLN A 179 -39.90 -1.51 21.31
C GLN A 179 -40.14 -2.56 20.22
N LYS A 180 -41.36 -2.69 19.71
CA LYS A 180 -41.69 -3.63 18.63
C LYS A 180 -40.92 -3.28 17.35
N THR A 181 -40.86 -2.00 17.00
CA THR A 181 -40.12 -1.51 15.81
C THR A 181 -38.64 -1.72 15.97
N LEU A 182 -38.03 -1.32 17.11
CA LEU A 182 -36.64 -1.52 17.41
C LEU A 182 -36.23 -3.01 17.35
N LYS A 183 -37.07 -3.89 17.88
CA LYS A 183 -36.85 -5.35 17.84
C LYS A 183 -36.76 -5.87 16.40
N LEU A 184 -37.65 -5.42 15.51
CA LEU A 184 -37.62 -5.81 14.09
C LEU A 184 -36.31 -5.39 13.43
N ILE A 185 -35.87 -4.13 13.64
CA ILE A 185 -34.62 -3.60 13.08
C ILE A 185 -33.41 -4.37 13.63
N ILE A 186 -33.36 -4.64 14.94
CA ILE A 186 -32.29 -5.41 15.58
C ILE A 186 -32.17 -6.80 14.95
N VAL A 187 -33.29 -7.51 14.77
CA VAL A 187 -33.28 -8.85 14.16
C VAL A 187 -32.72 -8.82 12.73
N GLU A 188 -33.08 -7.80 11.95
CA GLU A 188 -32.59 -7.68 10.57
C GLU A 188 -31.08 -7.38 10.50
N LEU A 189 -30.61 -6.48 11.36
CA LEU A 189 -29.17 -6.19 11.47
C LEU A 189 -28.35 -7.40 11.97
N GLU A 190 -28.93 -8.23 12.85
CA GLU A 190 -28.28 -9.49 13.28
C GLU A 190 -28.14 -10.49 12.13
N LYS A 191 -29.17 -10.62 11.28
CA LYS A 191 -29.10 -11.44 10.06
C LYS A 191 -28.01 -10.92 9.11
N GLN A 192 -27.96 -9.59 8.91
CA GLN A 192 -26.94 -8.95 8.08
C GLN A 192 -25.54 -9.23 8.63
N LEU A 193 -25.32 -9.08 9.94
CA LEU A 193 -24.04 -9.38 10.57
C LEU A 193 -23.63 -10.85 10.41
N LYS A 194 -24.57 -11.77 10.51
CA LYS A 194 -24.35 -13.20 10.27
C LYS A 194 -23.93 -13.48 8.82
N SER A 195 -24.56 -12.82 7.86
CA SER A 195 -24.20 -12.91 6.44
C SER A 195 -22.78 -12.39 6.17
N ILE A 196 -22.43 -11.22 6.74
CA ILE A 196 -21.09 -10.64 6.65
C ILE A 196 -20.04 -11.62 7.18
N ARG A 197 -20.25 -12.22 8.35
CA ARG A 197 -19.34 -13.21 8.94
C ARG A 197 -19.13 -14.44 8.04
N LYS A 198 -20.22 -14.95 7.43
CA LYS A 198 -20.11 -16.06 6.46
C LYS A 198 -19.26 -15.67 5.25
N THR A 199 -19.43 -14.44 4.74
CA THR A 199 -18.62 -13.93 3.63
C THR A 199 -17.15 -13.81 4.01
N GLN A 200 -16.85 -13.29 5.20
CA GLN A 200 -15.48 -13.24 5.71
C GLN A 200 -14.82 -14.62 5.80
N GLN A 201 -15.55 -15.63 6.30
CA GLN A 201 -15.03 -17.01 6.35
C GLN A 201 -14.74 -17.58 4.95
N LYS A 202 -15.59 -17.28 3.95
CA LYS A 202 -15.31 -17.67 2.56
C LYS A 202 -14.05 -17.02 2.03
N CYS A 203 -13.89 -15.70 2.25
CA CYS A 203 -12.67 -14.98 1.88
C CYS A 203 -11.43 -15.58 2.56
N GLU A 204 -11.50 -15.89 3.85
CA GLU A 204 -10.38 -16.47 4.60
C GLU A 204 -9.94 -17.82 4.02
N ARG A 205 -10.90 -18.70 3.70
CA ARG A 205 -10.59 -20.00 3.04
C ARG A 205 -9.92 -19.78 1.68
N GLN A 206 -10.42 -18.85 0.87
CA GLN A 206 -9.82 -18.53 -0.42
C GLN A 206 -8.41 -17.97 -0.27
N LEU A 207 -8.17 -17.10 0.72
CA LEU A 207 -6.86 -16.55 1.01
C LEU A 207 -5.88 -17.63 1.49
N THR A 208 -6.33 -18.60 2.29
CA THR A 208 -5.50 -19.76 2.70
C THR A 208 -5.01 -20.53 1.47
N VAL A 209 -5.93 -20.91 0.58
CA VAL A 209 -5.57 -21.63 -0.66
C VAL A 209 -4.62 -20.83 -1.55
N LEU A 210 -4.81 -19.51 -1.64
CA LEU A 210 -3.93 -18.65 -2.43
C LEU A 210 -2.51 -18.59 -1.86
N LEU A 211 -2.36 -18.44 -0.55
CA LEU A 211 -1.03 -18.43 0.10
C LEU A 211 -0.31 -19.77 -0.04
N GLU A 212 -1.01 -20.89 0.19
CA GLU A 212 -0.45 -22.24 0.07
C GLU A 212 0.04 -22.53 -1.35
N LYS A 213 -0.75 -22.18 -2.37
CA LYS A 213 -0.36 -22.39 -3.78
C LYS A 213 0.91 -21.63 -4.18
N GLN A 214 1.21 -20.52 -3.54
CA GLN A 214 2.41 -19.71 -3.81
C GLN A 214 3.58 -20.06 -2.88
N GLY A 215 3.39 -20.94 -1.91
CA GLY A 215 4.41 -21.27 -0.92
C GLY A 215 4.69 -20.11 0.04
N GLU A 216 3.70 -19.25 0.28
CA GLU A 216 3.85 -18.11 1.19
C GLU A 216 3.88 -18.57 2.65
N ASN A 217 5.00 -18.35 3.31
CA ASN A 217 5.32 -18.95 4.62
C ASN A 217 5.22 -17.98 5.82
N LEU A 218 4.74 -16.74 5.62
CA LEU A 218 4.57 -15.76 6.72
C LEU A 218 3.68 -16.29 7.85
N THR A 219 2.82 -17.27 7.59
CA THR A 219 1.96 -17.91 8.60
C THR A 219 2.74 -18.74 9.62
N THR A 220 4.00 -19.08 9.35
CA THR A 220 4.90 -19.77 10.29
C THR A 220 5.38 -18.84 11.41
N ILE A 221 5.28 -17.51 11.24
CA ILE A 221 5.55 -16.55 12.31
C ILE A 221 4.45 -16.67 13.38
N LYS A 222 4.84 -17.00 14.60
CA LYS A 222 3.90 -17.14 15.72
C LYS A 222 3.06 -15.86 15.91
N GLY A 223 1.73 -16.00 15.77
CA GLY A 223 0.79 -14.88 15.86
C GLY A 223 0.41 -14.23 14.52
N ILE A 224 1.01 -14.62 13.39
CA ILE A 224 0.59 -14.21 12.05
C ILE A 224 -0.16 -15.38 11.40
N LYS A 225 -1.48 -15.20 11.20
CA LYS A 225 -2.32 -16.16 10.51
C LYS A 225 -2.67 -15.68 9.10
N THR A 226 -3.41 -16.50 8.35
CA THR A 226 -3.83 -16.27 6.96
C THR A 226 -4.18 -14.81 6.65
N ILE A 227 -5.06 -14.18 7.42
CA ILE A 227 -5.51 -12.80 7.13
C ILE A 227 -4.38 -11.77 7.22
N LEU A 228 -3.53 -11.86 8.24
CA LEU A 228 -2.40 -10.94 8.38
C LEU A 228 -1.31 -11.20 7.33
N ALA A 229 -1.00 -12.46 7.07
CA ALA A 229 -0.07 -12.84 6.01
C ALA A 229 -0.56 -12.33 4.65
N SER A 230 -1.82 -12.60 4.29
CA SER A 230 -2.41 -12.12 3.04
C SER A 230 -2.39 -10.60 2.90
N LYS A 231 -2.67 -9.85 3.98
CA LYS A 231 -2.57 -8.38 3.98
C LYS A 231 -1.14 -7.90 3.75
N ILE A 232 -0.16 -8.52 4.41
CA ILE A 232 1.25 -8.15 4.23
C ILE A 232 1.66 -8.41 2.79
N VAL A 233 1.41 -9.60 2.23
CA VAL A 233 1.75 -9.95 0.85
C VAL A 233 1.03 -9.04 -0.15
N ALA A 234 -0.30 -8.89 -0.03
CA ALA A 234 -1.10 -8.08 -0.96
C ALA A 234 -0.70 -6.61 -0.99
N HIS A 235 -0.39 -6.02 0.19
CA HIS A 235 -0.06 -4.60 0.30
C HIS A 235 1.42 -4.30 0.09
N SER A 236 2.30 -5.30 0.17
CA SER A 236 3.69 -5.16 -0.28
C SER A 236 3.81 -5.23 -1.81
N GLY A 237 2.93 -5.99 -2.46
CA GLY A 237 3.09 -6.34 -3.86
C GLY A 237 4.06 -7.51 -4.03
N GLY A 238 5.05 -7.53 -4.78
CA GLY A 238 6.17 -8.47 -4.75
C GLY A 238 7.31 -7.90 -3.92
N ILE A 239 8.09 -8.74 -3.29
CA ILE A 239 9.24 -8.28 -2.49
C ILE A 239 10.40 -7.79 -3.37
N GLU A 240 10.50 -8.28 -4.58
CA GLU A 240 11.46 -7.92 -5.63
C GLU A 240 11.29 -6.46 -6.12
N ARG A 241 10.16 -5.83 -5.83
CA ARG A 241 9.89 -4.41 -6.12
C ARG A 241 10.83 -3.46 -5.38
N PHE A 242 11.38 -3.93 -4.26
CA PHE A 242 12.17 -3.10 -3.36
C PHE A 242 13.66 -3.34 -3.56
N ALA A 243 14.41 -2.29 -3.82
CA ALA A 243 15.86 -2.36 -4.01
C ALA A 243 16.56 -2.98 -2.78
N ASN A 244 16.06 -2.68 -1.58
CA ASN A 244 16.61 -3.16 -0.31
C ASN A 244 15.57 -3.11 0.82
N LEU A 245 15.95 -3.58 2.00
CA LEU A 245 15.14 -3.57 3.20
C LEU A 245 14.69 -2.15 3.61
N ASP A 246 15.55 -1.16 3.47
CA ASP A 246 15.22 0.21 3.89
C ASP A 246 14.13 0.81 3.02
N SER A 247 14.15 0.57 1.69
CA SER A 247 13.07 0.95 0.77
C SER A 247 11.74 0.30 1.16
N PHE A 248 11.75 -0.99 1.55
CA PHE A 248 10.57 -1.69 2.04
C PHE A 248 10.03 -1.08 3.35
N ILE A 249 10.90 -0.82 4.32
CA ILE A 249 10.53 -0.20 5.61
C ILE A 249 9.99 1.22 5.43
N GLN A 250 10.53 1.98 4.51
CA GLN A 250 10.01 3.30 4.13
C GLN A 250 8.63 3.18 3.48
N TYR A 251 8.48 2.28 2.50
CA TYR A 251 7.19 2.01 1.85
C TYR A 251 6.13 1.54 2.85
N ALA A 252 6.49 0.70 3.82
CA ALA A 252 5.61 0.29 4.90
C ALA A 252 5.27 1.43 5.90
N GLY A 253 5.91 2.60 5.80
CA GLY A 253 5.70 3.73 6.70
C GLY A 253 6.15 3.48 8.14
N ILE A 254 7.10 2.54 8.33
CA ILE A 254 7.60 2.12 9.65
C ILE A 254 8.95 2.79 9.97
N ALA A 255 9.63 3.36 8.97
CA ALA A 255 10.91 4.02 9.14
C ALA A 255 10.84 5.08 10.26
N PRO A 256 11.79 5.10 11.20
CA PRO A 256 11.84 6.14 12.21
C PRO A 256 12.14 7.49 11.55
N ARG A 257 11.36 8.51 11.89
CA ARG A 257 11.67 9.90 11.52
C ARG A 257 12.08 10.65 12.76
N GLU A 258 13.33 11.03 12.81
CA GLU A 258 13.82 11.97 13.81
C GLU A 258 13.61 13.40 13.31
N LYS A 259 13.03 14.22 14.15
CA LYS A 259 13.08 15.67 14.03
C LYS A 259 13.98 16.15 15.15
N SER A 260 15.19 16.55 14.80
CA SER A 260 16.10 17.21 15.74
C SER A 260 16.14 18.71 15.43
N SER A 261 15.88 19.53 16.42
CA SER A 261 16.18 20.96 16.39
C SER A 261 16.96 21.29 17.66
N GLY A 262 18.25 21.63 17.52
CA GLY A 262 19.14 21.90 18.64
C GLY A 262 19.24 20.71 19.61
N LYS A 263 18.97 20.95 20.90
CA LYS A 263 19.04 19.91 21.95
C LYS A 263 17.82 18.98 22.03
N THR A 264 16.76 19.22 21.22
CA THR A 264 15.50 18.45 21.32
C THR A 264 15.40 17.43 20.18
N LYS A 265 15.38 16.13 20.53
CA LYS A 265 15.09 15.03 19.59
C LYS A 265 13.64 14.59 19.75
N ARG A 266 12.81 14.75 18.74
CA ARG A 266 11.43 14.26 18.70
C ARG A 266 11.24 13.23 17.60
N HIS A 267 10.66 12.08 17.92
CA HIS A 267 10.28 11.07 16.93
C HIS A 267 8.87 11.39 16.41
N SER A 268 8.75 11.64 15.11
CA SER A 268 7.47 11.86 14.47
C SER A 268 6.99 10.61 13.72
N LYS A 269 5.65 10.51 13.54
CA LYS A 269 5.09 9.47 12.64
C LYS A 269 5.51 9.77 11.20
N SER A 270 5.95 8.74 10.46
CA SER A 270 6.04 8.86 9.00
C SER A 270 4.63 9.10 8.46
N LYS A 271 4.44 10.15 7.67
CA LYS A 271 3.21 10.40 6.92
C LYS A 271 3.29 9.79 5.51
N THR A 272 4.49 9.35 5.10
CA THR A 272 4.78 8.71 3.82
C THR A 272 4.73 7.19 3.99
N GLY A 273 4.29 6.47 2.97
CA GLY A 273 4.21 5.01 2.98
C GLY A 273 2.78 4.46 2.91
N SER A 274 2.67 3.15 2.68
CA SER A 274 1.40 2.44 2.59
C SER A 274 0.72 2.37 3.97
N ARG A 275 -0.40 3.08 4.14
CA ARG A 275 -1.18 3.03 5.39
C ARG A 275 -1.71 1.62 5.67
N ARG A 276 -2.06 0.87 4.63
CA ARG A 276 -2.60 -0.50 4.74
C ARG A 276 -1.53 -1.46 5.21
N LEU A 277 -0.33 -1.40 4.63
CA LEU A 277 0.80 -2.22 5.05
C LEU A 277 1.26 -1.85 6.48
N ASN A 278 1.32 -0.56 6.80
CA ASN A 278 1.60 -0.09 8.15
C ASN A 278 0.62 -0.66 9.18
N HIS A 279 -0.69 -0.64 8.86
CA HIS A 279 -1.72 -1.19 9.72
C HIS A 279 -1.62 -2.71 9.86
N ALA A 280 -1.27 -3.43 8.79
CA ALA A 280 -1.03 -4.87 8.85
C ALA A 280 0.11 -5.21 9.82
N PHE A 281 1.24 -4.51 9.75
CA PHE A 281 2.35 -4.70 10.71
C PHE A 281 2.02 -4.25 12.13
N TYR A 282 1.20 -3.21 12.29
CA TYR A 282 0.69 -2.82 13.61
C TYR A 282 -0.13 -3.95 14.24
N LEU A 283 -1.08 -4.53 13.51
CA LEU A 283 -1.87 -5.67 13.99
C LEU A 283 -0.99 -6.89 14.25
N ALA A 284 -0.04 -7.20 13.37
CA ALA A 284 0.89 -8.29 13.57
C ALA A 284 1.69 -8.12 14.86
N ALA A 285 2.22 -6.94 15.14
CA ALA A 285 2.93 -6.64 16.38
C ALA A 285 2.04 -6.79 17.63
N MET A 286 0.79 -6.29 17.56
CA MET A 286 -0.17 -6.41 18.66
C MET A 286 -0.53 -7.87 18.97
N VAL A 287 -0.72 -8.70 17.93
CA VAL A 287 -1.02 -10.14 18.11
C VAL A 287 0.21 -10.87 18.63
N GLN A 288 1.41 -10.56 18.14
CA GLN A 288 2.66 -11.17 18.63
C GLN A 288 2.92 -10.88 20.11
N LEU A 289 2.56 -9.69 20.61
CA LEU A 289 2.68 -9.38 22.05
C LEU A 289 1.88 -10.34 22.94
N ARG A 290 0.77 -10.90 22.43
CA ARG A 290 -0.06 -11.86 23.18
C ARG A 290 0.45 -13.28 23.08
N TRP A 291 0.96 -13.68 21.90
CA TRP A 291 1.15 -15.08 21.56
C TRP A 291 2.60 -15.48 21.32
N ASN A 292 3.53 -14.51 21.19
CA ASN A 292 4.94 -14.79 20.94
C ASN A 292 5.82 -14.30 22.12
N PRO A 293 6.34 -15.21 22.94
CA PRO A 293 7.20 -14.81 24.09
C PRO A 293 8.43 -14.02 23.70
N LYS A 294 9.08 -14.34 22.57
CA LYS A 294 10.25 -13.60 22.06
C LYS A 294 9.91 -12.16 21.65
N ALA A 295 8.70 -11.94 21.12
CA ALA A 295 8.23 -10.60 20.79
C ALA A 295 7.93 -9.79 22.05
N LYS A 296 7.35 -10.42 23.07
CA LYS A 296 7.08 -9.80 24.37
C LYS A 296 8.38 -9.41 25.07
N GLU A 297 9.35 -10.31 25.14
CA GLU A 297 10.69 -10.05 25.69
C GLU A 297 11.37 -8.86 25.00
N TYR A 298 11.34 -8.84 23.65
CA TYR A 298 11.89 -7.71 22.89
C TYR A 298 11.19 -6.39 23.22
N PHE A 299 9.88 -6.40 23.33
CA PHE A 299 9.10 -5.23 23.69
C PHE A 299 9.44 -4.72 25.09
N GLU A 300 9.53 -5.61 26.08
CA GLU A 300 9.90 -5.29 27.46
C GLU A 300 11.34 -4.75 27.55
N LYS A 301 12.28 -5.34 26.79
CA LYS A 301 13.64 -4.81 26.63
C LYS A 301 13.60 -3.35 26.16
N LYS A 302 12.75 -3.03 25.16
CA LYS A 302 12.63 -1.66 24.65
C LYS A 302 12.02 -0.68 25.65
N LEU A 303 11.16 -1.16 26.55
CA LEU A 303 10.67 -0.35 27.69
C LEU A 303 11.76 -0.09 28.72
N LYS A 304 12.57 -1.11 29.06
CA LYS A 304 13.74 -0.97 29.97
C LYS A 304 14.80 0.00 29.42
N GLU A 305 14.92 0.10 28.08
CA GLU A 305 15.76 1.11 27.39
C GLU A 305 15.17 2.55 27.47
N GLY A 306 14.10 2.79 28.24
CA GLY A 306 13.49 4.10 28.42
C GLY A 306 12.51 4.50 27.30
N LYS A 307 12.14 3.60 26.37
CA LYS A 307 11.17 3.93 25.32
C LYS A 307 9.74 3.87 25.84
N THR A 308 8.90 4.79 25.37
CA THR A 308 7.46 4.74 25.66
C THR A 308 6.83 3.48 25.04
N LYS A 309 5.71 2.99 25.59
CA LYS A 309 4.95 1.83 25.04
C LYS A 309 4.69 1.95 23.55
N LYS A 310 4.31 3.14 23.08
CA LYS A 310 4.07 3.41 21.66
C LYS A 310 5.35 3.32 20.81
N HIS A 311 6.48 3.74 21.35
CA HIS A 311 7.76 3.66 20.65
C HIS A 311 8.30 2.23 20.65
N ALA A 312 8.19 1.50 21.76
CA ALA A 312 8.54 0.08 21.83
C ALA A 312 7.72 -0.77 20.85
N LEU A 313 6.42 -0.47 20.70
CA LEU A 313 5.57 -1.13 19.69
C LEU A 313 6.03 -0.85 18.25
N LYS A 314 6.44 0.38 17.94
CA LYS A 314 7.02 0.69 16.63
C LYS A 314 8.33 -0.07 16.36
N CYS A 315 9.17 -0.24 17.38
CA CYS A 315 10.38 -1.06 17.26
C CYS A 315 10.01 -2.52 16.94
N LEU A 316 8.97 -3.08 17.59
CA LEU A 316 8.48 -4.41 17.30
C LEU A 316 7.89 -4.51 15.88
N MET A 317 7.11 -3.53 15.46
CA MET A 317 6.63 -3.45 14.06
C MET A 317 7.78 -3.49 13.06
N LYS A 318 8.84 -2.70 13.28
CA LYS A 318 10.03 -2.70 12.41
C LYS A 318 10.70 -4.08 12.41
N ARG A 319 10.91 -4.69 13.57
CA ARG A 319 11.48 -6.04 13.67
C ARG A 319 10.66 -7.06 12.90
N THR A 320 9.33 -7.05 13.07
CA THR A 320 8.41 -7.94 12.34
C THR A 320 8.48 -7.71 10.82
N ALA A 321 8.58 -6.46 10.38
CA ALA A 321 8.71 -6.13 8.98
C ALA A 321 10.06 -6.59 8.38
N CYS A 322 11.16 -6.47 9.14
CA CYS A 322 12.46 -7.00 8.72
C CYS A 322 12.43 -8.53 8.55
N ILE A 323 11.80 -9.24 9.50
CA ILE A 323 11.62 -10.70 9.43
C ILE A 323 10.78 -11.06 8.20
N ALA A 324 9.62 -10.42 8.03
CA ALA A 324 8.75 -10.67 6.88
C ALA A 324 9.46 -10.40 5.55
N TYR A 325 10.25 -9.32 5.44
CA TYR A 325 11.06 -9.03 4.26
C TYR A 325 12.05 -10.16 3.95
N GLY A 326 12.79 -10.62 4.97
CA GLY A 326 13.76 -11.72 4.81
C GLY A 326 13.08 -12.99 4.33
N MET A 327 11.97 -13.38 4.96
CA MET A 327 11.21 -14.59 4.61
C MET A 327 10.62 -14.53 3.19
N LEU A 328 10.00 -13.41 2.82
CA LEU A 328 9.45 -13.22 1.47
C LEU A 328 10.56 -13.25 0.38
N ARG A 329 11.77 -12.85 0.74
CA ARG A 329 12.91 -12.84 -0.20
C ARG A 329 13.60 -14.20 -0.32
N SER A 330 13.72 -14.93 0.79
CA SER A 330 14.39 -16.26 0.82
C SER A 330 13.45 -17.41 0.50
N GLY A 331 12.13 -17.24 0.68
CA GLY A 331 11.16 -18.34 0.61
C GLY A 331 11.25 -19.33 1.78
N GLU A 332 12.00 -19.01 2.85
CA GLU A 332 12.21 -19.90 3.99
C GLU A 332 11.21 -19.65 5.12
N ASP A 333 10.94 -20.70 5.90
CA ASP A 333 10.11 -20.62 7.09
C ASP A 333 10.77 -19.81 8.21
N TYR A 334 9.94 -19.31 9.13
CA TYR A 334 10.43 -18.59 10.29
C TYR A 334 11.29 -19.48 11.21
N ARG A 335 12.55 -19.13 11.37
CA ARG A 335 13.52 -19.92 12.16
C ARG A 335 13.53 -19.58 13.67
N GLY A 336 12.69 -18.61 14.14
CA GLY A 336 12.53 -18.31 15.57
C GLY A 336 13.32 -17.11 16.06
#